data_1aea43d5c2027369cb63da53d7343c59
#
_entry.id   1aea43d5c2027369cb63da53d7343c59
#
_cell.length_a   1.000
_cell.length_b   1.000
_cell.length_c   1.000
_cell.angle_alpha   90.00
_cell.angle_beta   90.00
_cell.angle_gamma   90.00
#
_symmetry.space_group_name_H-M   'P 1'
#
loop_
_entity.id
_entity.type
_entity.pdbx_description
1 polymer ?
#
loop_
_entity_poly.entity_id
_entity_poly.type
_entity_poly.pdbx_seq_one_letter_code
_entity_poly.pdbx_strand_id
1 'polypeptide(L)'
;MAILIDSLSKFYGSKEVLSGLNMQIDSGQIYGILGPNGSGKSTLLRIMAGISQYDRGNVIIENIEAKNNPIEIRRIVGYVPETPYLYESLTPMEYFGFIGSIRDLNRETTERRTRDLIKAFGMEEYSDQFIGSLSFGTKQKVSIIAALLHNPKVLILDESMNGLDPHSAKIFRDLLRSLANDGATVVFSTHILEIAANVCDRIAIMKDGKVMAEGKTSSLVAEKNLEDLFIQLTSSEDIKMVVNALRGSLRNEST
;
A
#
# COMPACT_ATOMS: atom_id res chain seq x y z
N MET A 1 0.89 -9.94 -16.99
CA MET A 1 1.86 -9.05 -16.28
C MET A 1 1.23 -7.69 -16.20
N ALA A 2 1.05 -7.17 -14.98
CA ALA A 2 0.44 -5.86 -14.75
C ALA A 2 1.49 -4.75 -14.54
N ILE A 3 2.59 -5.08 -13.84
CA ILE A 3 3.63 -4.11 -13.51
C ILE A 3 5.00 -4.72 -13.82
N LEU A 4 5.82 -3.96 -14.55
CA LEU A 4 7.22 -4.26 -14.80
C LEU A 4 8.07 -3.07 -14.39
N ILE A 5 9.06 -3.32 -13.57
CA ILE A 5 10.06 -2.35 -13.12
C ILE A 5 11.43 -2.90 -13.50
N ASP A 6 12.18 -2.10 -14.25
CA ASP A 6 13.53 -2.45 -14.70
C ASP A 6 14.52 -1.35 -14.29
N SER A 7 15.51 -1.75 -13.50
CA SER A 7 16.68 -0.93 -13.09
C SER A 7 16.28 0.43 -12.51
N LEU A 8 15.17 0.48 -11.76
CA LEU A 8 14.60 1.71 -11.22
C LEU A 8 15.50 2.32 -10.15
N SER A 9 15.90 3.57 -10.35
CA SER A 9 16.61 4.37 -9.34
C SER A 9 15.92 5.70 -9.10
N LYS A 10 15.89 6.11 -7.81
CA LYS A 10 15.33 7.37 -7.35
C LYS A 10 16.26 8.05 -6.36
N PHE A 11 16.50 9.35 -6.60
CA PHE A 11 17.30 10.21 -5.73
C PHE A 11 16.45 11.33 -5.14
N TYR A 12 16.75 11.71 -3.90
CA TYR A 12 16.30 12.95 -3.27
C TYR A 12 17.56 13.72 -2.83
N GLY A 13 17.91 14.75 -3.58
CA GLY A 13 19.21 15.40 -3.45
C GLY A 13 20.36 14.41 -3.72
N SER A 14 21.27 14.24 -2.77
CA SER A 14 22.37 13.26 -2.86
C SER A 14 22.01 11.86 -2.37
N LYS A 15 20.84 11.68 -1.75
CA LYS A 15 20.43 10.38 -1.18
C LYS A 15 19.76 9.52 -2.25
N GLU A 16 20.36 8.36 -2.57
CA GLU A 16 19.70 7.31 -3.36
C GLU A 16 18.72 6.55 -2.48
N VAL A 17 17.43 6.60 -2.85
CA VAL A 17 16.33 5.96 -2.08
C VAL A 17 15.87 4.66 -2.73
N LEU A 18 15.97 4.56 -4.05
CA LEU A 18 15.81 3.31 -4.81
C LEU A 18 17.04 3.13 -5.68
N SER A 19 17.62 1.92 -5.68
CA SER A 19 18.91 1.64 -6.30
C SER A 19 18.83 0.43 -7.23
N GLY A 20 18.62 0.68 -8.53
CA GLY A 20 18.59 -0.35 -9.57
C GLY A 20 17.54 -1.44 -9.33
N LEU A 21 16.36 -1.09 -8.80
CA LEU A 21 15.34 -2.02 -8.39
C LEU A 21 14.68 -2.68 -9.61
N ASN A 22 14.57 -4.02 -9.57
CA ASN A 22 13.84 -4.82 -10.55
C ASN A 22 12.68 -5.51 -9.86
N MET A 23 11.50 -5.53 -10.49
CA MET A 23 10.30 -6.17 -9.95
C MET A 23 9.31 -6.48 -11.07
N GLN A 24 8.65 -7.62 -10.97
CA GLN A 24 7.59 -8.03 -11.88
C GLN A 24 6.38 -8.49 -11.09
N ILE A 25 5.20 -7.90 -11.40
CA ILE A 25 3.94 -8.25 -10.75
C ILE A 25 2.95 -8.68 -11.84
N ASP A 26 2.39 -9.88 -11.66
CA ASP A 26 1.41 -10.41 -12.59
C ASP A 26 0.00 -9.87 -12.30
N SER A 27 -0.87 -9.88 -13.30
CA SER A 27 -2.25 -9.43 -13.18
C SER A 27 -3.04 -10.38 -12.26
N GLY A 28 -4.00 -9.83 -11.53
CA GLY A 28 -4.91 -10.64 -10.72
C GLY A 28 -4.30 -11.21 -9.44
N GLN A 29 -3.25 -10.60 -8.90
CA GLN A 29 -2.66 -11.03 -7.63
C GLN A 29 -2.57 -9.91 -6.61
N ILE A 30 -2.46 -10.27 -5.34
CA ILE A 30 -2.12 -9.38 -4.24
C ILE A 30 -0.62 -9.53 -3.95
N TYR A 31 0.13 -8.47 -4.18
CA TYR A 31 1.58 -8.43 -4.03
C TYR A 31 1.98 -7.57 -2.83
N GLY A 32 2.65 -8.16 -1.85
CA GLY A 32 3.11 -7.51 -0.64
C GLY A 32 4.52 -6.93 -0.80
N ILE A 33 4.71 -5.70 -0.34
CA ILE A 33 6.03 -5.07 -0.20
C ILE A 33 6.30 -4.86 1.27
N LEU A 34 7.21 -5.65 1.84
CA LEU A 34 7.65 -5.58 3.22
C LEU A 34 8.98 -4.85 3.34
N GLY A 35 9.23 -4.24 4.48
CA GLY A 35 10.52 -3.62 4.77
C GLY A 35 10.43 -2.65 5.94
N PRO A 36 11.56 -2.33 6.58
CA PRO A 36 11.61 -1.34 7.65
C PRO A 36 11.26 0.07 7.15
N ASN A 37 11.03 0.98 8.07
CA ASN A 37 10.84 2.39 7.73
C ASN A 37 12.08 2.93 7.02
N GLY A 38 11.87 3.72 5.97
CA GLY A 38 12.96 4.26 5.15
C GLY A 38 13.55 3.30 4.10
N SER A 39 13.04 2.06 3.96
CA SER A 39 13.51 1.11 2.92
C SER A 39 13.15 1.49 1.48
N GLY A 40 12.30 2.53 1.27
CA GLY A 40 11.91 3.01 -0.04
C GLY A 40 10.50 2.59 -0.50
N LYS A 41 9.72 1.85 0.31
CA LYS A 41 8.38 1.35 -0.03
C LYS A 41 7.44 2.46 -0.56
N SER A 42 7.19 3.48 0.25
CA SER A 42 6.27 4.57 -0.14
C SER A 42 6.76 5.34 -1.37
N THR A 43 8.09 5.48 -1.55
CA THR A 43 8.66 6.08 -2.76
C THR A 43 8.35 5.23 -3.99
N LEU A 44 8.55 3.92 -3.90
CA LEU A 44 8.24 2.96 -4.95
C LEU A 44 6.75 2.99 -5.30
N LEU A 45 5.87 2.94 -4.30
CA LEU A 45 4.42 2.99 -4.48
C LEU A 45 3.96 4.29 -5.15
N ARG A 46 4.51 5.45 -4.75
CA ARG A 46 4.19 6.74 -5.38
C ARG A 46 4.66 6.82 -6.83
N ILE A 47 5.78 6.19 -7.17
CA ILE A 47 6.24 6.09 -8.57
C ILE A 47 5.28 5.23 -9.38
N MET A 48 4.89 4.05 -8.88
CA MET A 48 3.89 3.20 -9.51
C MET A 48 2.53 3.90 -9.67
N ALA A 49 2.14 4.74 -8.71
CA ALA A 49 0.89 5.52 -8.80
C ALA A 49 0.96 6.72 -9.76
N GLY A 50 2.09 6.97 -10.42
CA GLY A 50 2.29 8.14 -11.30
C GLY A 50 2.27 9.47 -10.54
N ILE A 51 2.56 9.45 -9.23
CA ILE A 51 2.61 10.62 -8.35
C ILE A 51 4.02 11.21 -8.29
N SER A 52 5.03 10.33 -8.22
CA SER A 52 6.45 10.74 -8.16
C SER A 52 7.16 10.33 -9.44
N GLN A 53 8.06 11.20 -9.90
CA GLN A 53 8.99 10.88 -10.98
C GLN A 53 10.17 10.08 -10.44
N TYR A 54 10.84 9.35 -11.34
CA TYR A 54 12.07 8.61 -11.06
C TYR A 54 13.20 9.08 -11.98
N ASP A 55 14.46 8.76 -11.61
CA ASP A 55 15.63 9.33 -12.27
C ASP A 55 16.18 8.39 -13.34
N ARG A 56 16.23 7.06 -13.06
CA ARG A 56 16.75 6.04 -13.98
C ARG A 56 15.85 4.81 -14.01
N GLY A 57 15.99 4.01 -15.07
CA GLY A 57 15.25 2.78 -15.26
C GLY A 57 13.93 2.99 -15.99
N ASN A 58 13.09 1.96 -15.97
CA ASN A 58 11.78 1.97 -16.62
C ASN A 58 10.70 1.36 -15.72
N VAL A 59 9.48 1.93 -15.78
CA VAL A 59 8.30 1.44 -15.07
C VAL A 59 7.14 1.38 -16.04
N ILE A 60 6.60 0.17 -16.25
CA ILE A 60 5.47 -0.09 -17.13
C ILE A 60 4.33 -0.64 -16.28
N ILE A 61 3.13 -0.06 -16.39
CA ILE A 61 1.93 -0.47 -15.68
C ILE A 61 0.81 -0.65 -16.69
N GLU A 62 0.23 -1.85 -16.76
CA GLU A 62 -0.81 -2.20 -17.74
C GLU A 62 -0.42 -1.80 -19.18
N ASN A 63 0.84 -2.08 -19.56
CA ASN A 63 1.45 -1.73 -20.84
C ASN A 63 1.62 -0.21 -21.08
N ILE A 64 1.47 0.64 -20.06
CA ILE A 64 1.66 2.09 -20.13
C ILE A 64 2.99 2.44 -19.46
N GLU A 65 3.87 3.13 -20.17
CA GLU A 65 5.12 3.64 -19.60
C GLU A 65 4.84 4.82 -18.67
N ALA A 66 5.16 4.67 -17.38
CA ALA A 66 4.77 5.61 -16.34
C ALA A 66 5.44 6.99 -16.47
N LYS A 67 6.69 7.04 -16.97
CA LYS A 67 7.45 8.29 -17.08
C LYS A 67 6.80 9.29 -18.04
N ASN A 68 6.32 8.78 -19.17
CA ASN A 68 5.78 9.60 -20.26
C ASN A 68 4.27 9.79 -20.15
N ASN A 69 3.57 8.93 -19.43
CA ASN A 69 2.10 8.90 -19.36
C ASN A 69 1.54 8.92 -17.93
N PRO A 70 2.00 9.84 -17.04
CA PRO A 70 1.59 9.82 -15.63
C PRO A 70 0.08 10.06 -15.43
N ILE A 71 -0.57 10.77 -16.36
CA ILE A 71 -2.02 11.02 -16.30
C ILE A 71 -2.79 9.73 -16.59
N GLU A 72 -2.37 8.97 -17.62
CA GLU A 72 -3.00 7.69 -17.96
C GLU A 72 -2.83 6.67 -16.85
N ILE A 73 -1.63 6.61 -16.24
CA ILE A 73 -1.41 5.78 -15.04
C ILE A 73 -2.40 6.13 -13.95
N ARG A 74 -2.54 7.42 -13.60
CA ARG A 74 -3.49 7.85 -12.57
C ARG A 74 -4.95 7.55 -12.89
N ARG A 75 -5.33 7.41 -14.16
CA ARG A 75 -6.69 7.01 -14.56
C ARG A 75 -7.01 5.54 -14.21
N ILE A 76 -6.01 4.65 -14.31
CA ILE A 76 -6.19 3.21 -14.08
C ILE A 76 -5.75 2.74 -12.70
N VAL A 77 -5.07 3.60 -11.93
CA VAL A 77 -4.56 3.30 -10.59
C VAL A 77 -5.42 3.95 -9.53
N GLY A 78 -5.81 3.16 -8.52
CA GLY A 78 -6.29 3.64 -7.23
C GLY A 78 -5.12 3.68 -6.26
N TYR A 79 -4.90 4.79 -5.55
CA TYR A 79 -3.84 4.92 -4.56
C TYR A 79 -4.39 5.34 -3.21
N VAL A 80 -4.04 4.59 -2.17
CA VAL A 80 -4.37 4.91 -0.77
C VAL A 80 -3.06 5.18 -0.05
N PRO A 81 -2.79 6.41 0.37
CA PRO A 81 -1.58 6.76 1.12
C PRO A 81 -1.66 6.27 2.58
N GLU A 82 -0.50 6.18 3.25
CA GLU A 82 -0.39 5.88 4.68
C GLU A 82 -1.15 6.91 5.54
N THR A 83 -1.01 8.19 5.21
CA THR A 83 -1.77 9.27 5.85
C THR A 83 -2.81 9.80 4.86
N PRO A 84 -4.10 9.80 5.20
CA PRO A 84 -5.13 10.34 4.33
C PRO A 84 -4.98 11.85 4.11
N TYR A 85 -4.72 12.27 2.87
CA TYR A 85 -4.73 13.68 2.46
C TYR A 85 -6.07 13.98 1.79
N LEU A 86 -7.01 14.51 2.56
CA LEU A 86 -8.40 14.75 2.14
C LEU A 86 -8.75 16.23 2.25
N TYR A 87 -9.76 16.68 1.51
CA TYR A 87 -10.31 18.02 1.64
C TYR A 87 -11.19 18.10 2.90
N GLU A 88 -10.64 18.58 3.99
CA GLU A 88 -11.26 18.56 5.33
C GLU A 88 -12.53 19.42 5.43
N SER A 89 -12.71 20.39 4.53
CA SER A 89 -13.89 21.23 4.42
C SER A 89 -15.08 20.61 3.68
N LEU A 90 -14.89 19.44 3.10
CA LEU A 90 -15.96 18.69 2.44
C LEU A 90 -16.52 17.60 3.36
N THR A 91 -17.76 17.19 3.10
CA THR A 91 -18.31 15.94 3.62
C THR A 91 -17.83 14.76 2.76
N PRO A 92 -17.87 13.51 3.26
CA PRO A 92 -17.58 12.32 2.44
C PRO A 92 -18.41 12.25 1.15
N MET A 93 -19.70 12.60 1.21
CA MET A 93 -20.57 12.60 0.01
C MET A 93 -20.11 13.60 -1.04
N GLU A 94 -19.80 14.85 -0.61
CA GLU A 94 -19.26 15.89 -1.52
C GLU A 94 -17.90 15.47 -2.09
N TYR A 95 -17.03 14.91 -1.25
CA TYR A 95 -15.71 14.45 -1.67
C TYR A 95 -15.80 13.31 -2.70
N PHE A 96 -16.67 12.32 -2.50
CA PHE A 96 -16.84 11.24 -3.47
C PHE A 96 -17.47 11.73 -4.78
N GLY A 97 -18.41 12.67 -4.72
CA GLY A 97 -18.94 13.34 -5.92
C GLY A 97 -17.85 14.07 -6.70
N PHE A 98 -16.98 14.80 -6.00
CA PHE A 98 -15.82 15.48 -6.59
C PHE A 98 -14.83 14.47 -7.23
N ILE A 99 -14.46 13.40 -6.53
CA ILE A 99 -13.59 12.36 -7.07
C ILE A 99 -14.21 11.68 -8.30
N GLY A 100 -15.52 11.37 -8.26
CA GLY A 100 -16.24 10.81 -9.42
C GLY A 100 -16.14 11.71 -10.64
N SER A 101 -16.30 13.02 -10.46
CA SER A 101 -16.18 14.00 -11.55
C SER A 101 -14.76 14.07 -12.14
N ILE A 102 -13.71 14.06 -11.29
CA ILE A 102 -12.31 14.04 -11.75
C ILE A 102 -11.99 12.76 -12.52
N ARG A 103 -12.65 11.64 -12.17
CA ARG A 103 -12.47 10.32 -12.79
C ARG A 103 -13.37 10.09 -14.02
N ASP A 104 -14.03 11.11 -14.50
CA ASP A 104 -14.95 11.05 -15.65
C ASP A 104 -16.09 10.02 -15.46
N LEU A 105 -16.48 9.73 -14.19
CA LEU A 105 -17.62 8.86 -13.88
C LEU A 105 -18.92 9.64 -14.04
N ASN A 106 -19.94 9.01 -14.65
CA ASN A 106 -21.27 9.59 -14.65
C ASN A 106 -21.85 9.61 -13.23
N ARG A 107 -22.79 10.54 -13.01
CA ARG A 107 -23.39 10.79 -11.68
C ARG A 107 -24.05 9.54 -11.09
N GLU A 108 -24.81 8.81 -11.89
CA GLU A 108 -25.52 7.61 -11.43
C GLU A 108 -24.57 6.52 -10.91
N THR A 109 -23.50 6.27 -11.67
CA THR A 109 -22.44 5.32 -11.27
C THR A 109 -21.73 5.76 -10.00
N THR A 110 -21.41 7.07 -9.89
CA THR A 110 -20.76 7.62 -8.70
C THR A 110 -21.66 7.46 -7.48
N GLU A 111 -22.92 7.87 -7.55
CA GLU A 111 -23.87 7.79 -6.43
C GLU A 111 -24.13 6.33 -6.01
N ARG A 112 -24.29 5.42 -6.97
CA ARG A 112 -24.49 3.99 -6.67
C ARG A 112 -23.29 3.38 -5.96
N ARG A 113 -22.07 3.53 -6.55
CA ARG A 113 -20.84 2.99 -5.96
C ARG A 113 -20.54 3.59 -4.60
N THR A 114 -20.72 4.90 -4.45
CA THR A 114 -20.56 5.61 -3.17
C THR A 114 -21.46 5.00 -2.10
N ARG A 115 -22.75 4.81 -2.40
CA ARG A 115 -23.71 4.27 -1.46
C ARG A 115 -23.35 2.84 -1.04
N ASP A 116 -22.97 2.00 -2.00
CA ASP A 116 -22.61 0.62 -1.76
C ASP A 116 -21.35 0.52 -0.87
N LEU A 117 -20.33 1.34 -1.15
CA LEU A 117 -19.08 1.37 -0.39
C LEU A 117 -19.26 1.99 1.01
N ILE A 118 -20.01 3.09 1.14
CA ILE A 118 -20.34 3.70 2.44
C ILE A 118 -21.01 2.64 3.33
N LYS A 119 -21.99 1.94 2.81
CA LYS A 119 -22.70 0.88 3.55
C LYS A 119 -21.75 -0.28 3.93
N ALA A 120 -20.91 -0.73 2.99
CA ALA A 120 -19.97 -1.81 3.25
C ALA A 120 -18.97 -1.47 4.38
N PHE A 121 -18.50 -0.23 4.44
CA PHE A 121 -17.55 0.23 5.46
C PHE A 121 -18.20 0.79 6.73
N GLY A 122 -19.55 0.74 6.85
CA GLY A 122 -20.31 1.24 8.01
C GLY A 122 -20.10 2.73 8.23
N MET A 123 -20.21 3.51 7.17
CA MET A 123 -19.93 4.96 7.20
C MET A 123 -21.17 5.82 7.00
N GLU A 124 -22.38 5.25 7.10
CA GLU A 124 -23.63 5.97 6.83
C GLU A 124 -23.81 7.18 7.75
N GLU A 125 -23.48 7.06 9.03
CA GLU A 125 -23.61 8.15 10.02
C GLU A 125 -22.59 9.30 9.82
N TYR A 126 -21.51 9.06 9.05
CA TYR A 126 -20.45 10.03 8.78
C TYR A 126 -20.61 10.73 7.44
N SER A 127 -21.56 10.31 6.61
CA SER A 127 -21.68 10.75 5.21
C SER A 127 -21.84 12.26 5.04
N ASP A 128 -22.50 12.92 6.00
CA ASP A 128 -22.80 14.35 5.97
C ASP A 128 -21.99 15.18 7.00
N GLN A 129 -21.04 14.55 7.69
CA GLN A 129 -20.12 15.24 8.60
C GLN A 129 -18.89 15.74 7.84
N PHE A 130 -18.34 16.90 8.24
CA PHE A 130 -17.10 17.38 7.63
C PHE A 130 -15.94 16.40 7.87
N ILE A 131 -15.20 16.10 6.83
CA ILE A 131 -14.03 15.19 6.89
C ILE A 131 -13.03 15.63 7.95
N GLY A 132 -12.86 16.96 8.17
CA GLY A 132 -11.99 17.50 9.19
C GLY A 132 -12.31 17.01 10.62
N SER A 133 -13.58 16.75 10.93
CA SER A 133 -14.03 16.28 12.25
C SER A 133 -13.92 14.76 12.45
N LEU A 134 -13.64 14.00 11.40
CA LEU A 134 -13.61 12.54 11.46
C LEU A 134 -12.33 12.01 12.13
N SER A 135 -12.44 10.86 12.77
CA SER A 135 -11.28 10.13 13.30
C SER A 135 -10.32 9.70 12.19
N PHE A 136 -9.06 9.41 12.54
CA PHE A 136 -8.08 8.90 11.57
C PHE A 136 -8.58 7.65 10.83
N GLY A 137 -9.14 6.67 11.55
CA GLY A 137 -9.67 5.44 10.94
C GLY A 137 -10.84 5.70 10.00
N THR A 138 -11.70 6.68 10.32
CA THR A 138 -12.81 7.08 9.44
C THR A 138 -12.28 7.82 8.21
N LYS A 139 -11.30 8.72 8.36
CA LYS A 139 -10.58 9.35 7.23
C LYS A 139 -9.90 8.31 6.33
N GLN A 140 -9.34 7.26 6.91
CA GLN A 140 -8.75 6.15 6.15
C GLN A 140 -9.80 5.43 5.31
N LYS A 141 -10.98 5.15 5.86
CA LYS A 141 -12.11 4.59 5.10
C LYS A 141 -12.52 5.49 3.94
N VAL A 142 -12.60 6.81 4.15
CA VAL A 142 -12.87 7.79 3.06
C VAL A 142 -11.82 7.65 1.96
N SER A 143 -10.53 7.58 2.32
CA SER A 143 -9.43 7.43 1.34
C SER A 143 -9.54 6.12 0.54
N ILE A 144 -9.85 5.01 1.21
CA ILE A 144 -10.05 3.70 0.57
C ILE A 144 -11.23 3.75 -0.41
N ILE A 145 -12.40 4.27 0.03
CA ILE A 145 -13.59 4.39 -0.83
C ILE A 145 -13.27 5.23 -2.07
N ALA A 146 -12.61 6.39 -1.90
CA ALA A 146 -12.23 7.26 -3.01
C ALA A 146 -11.33 6.56 -4.03
N ALA A 147 -10.38 5.74 -3.57
CA ALA A 147 -9.48 4.98 -4.44
C ALA A 147 -10.19 3.87 -5.22
N LEU A 148 -11.32 3.37 -4.72
CA LEU A 148 -12.11 2.29 -5.32
C LEU A 148 -13.19 2.77 -6.28
N LEU A 149 -13.65 4.04 -6.18
CA LEU A 149 -14.80 4.55 -6.94
C LEU A 149 -14.71 4.34 -8.45
N HIS A 150 -13.53 4.51 -9.03
CA HIS A 150 -13.32 4.38 -10.48
C HIS A 150 -13.00 2.96 -10.96
N ASN A 151 -13.12 1.95 -10.06
CA ASN A 151 -12.84 0.55 -10.35
C ASN A 151 -11.44 0.36 -10.99
N PRO A 152 -10.37 0.63 -10.23
CA PRO A 152 -9.02 0.66 -10.75
C PRO A 152 -8.55 -0.72 -11.24
N LYS A 153 -7.74 -0.76 -12.30
CA LYS A 153 -7.04 -1.99 -12.73
C LYS A 153 -5.90 -2.36 -11.78
N VAL A 154 -5.27 -1.35 -11.19
CA VAL A 154 -4.21 -1.53 -10.19
C VAL A 154 -4.57 -0.71 -8.96
N LEU A 155 -4.60 -1.37 -7.80
CA LEU A 155 -4.84 -0.74 -6.51
C LEU A 155 -3.54 -0.75 -5.70
N ILE A 156 -3.05 0.42 -5.33
CA ILE A 156 -1.82 0.61 -4.58
C ILE A 156 -2.15 1.11 -3.18
N LEU A 157 -1.68 0.40 -2.17
CA LEU A 157 -2.02 0.57 -0.77
C LEU A 157 -0.75 0.78 0.05
N ASP A 158 -0.54 2.00 0.54
CA ASP A 158 0.63 2.33 1.37
C ASP A 158 0.23 2.31 2.85
N GLU A 159 0.58 1.23 3.58
CA GLU A 159 0.26 1.02 5.01
C GLU A 159 -1.23 1.26 5.36
N SER A 160 -2.11 1.08 4.41
CA SER A 160 -3.50 1.58 4.44
C SER A 160 -4.46 0.79 5.33
N MET A 161 -4.03 -0.32 5.93
CA MET A 161 -4.83 -1.06 6.91
C MET A 161 -4.69 -0.51 8.32
N ASN A 162 -3.73 0.40 8.55
CA ASN A 162 -3.53 1.02 9.84
C ASN A 162 -4.73 1.91 10.22
N GLY A 163 -5.19 1.77 11.46
CA GLY A 163 -6.30 2.55 12.00
C GLY A 163 -7.71 2.07 11.60
N LEU A 164 -7.83 1.03 10.78
CA LEU A 164 -9.13 0.39 10.55
C LEU A 164 -9.53 -0.46 11.77
N ASP A 165 -10.81 -0.42 12.12
CA ASP A 165 -11.38 -1.37 13.07
C ASP A 165 -11.36 -2.80 12.49
N PRO A 166 -11.39 -3.85 13.36
CA PRO A 166 -11.27 -5.24 12.89
C PRO A 166 -12.32 -5.66 11.87
N HIS A 167 -13.55 -5.14 11.97
CA HIS A 167 -14.63 -5.45 11.04
C HIS A 167 -14.34 -4.85 9.66
N SER A 168 -14.01 -3.55 9.60
CA SER A 168 -13.65 -2.86 8.36
C SER A 168 -12.39 -3.45 7.71
N ALA A 169 -11.38 -3.81 8.52
CA ALA A 169 -10.18 -4.47 8.03
C ALA A 169 -10.47 -5.84 7.40
N LYS A 170 -11.42 -6.61 7.97
CA LYS A 170 -11.85 -7.88 7.39
C LYS A 170 -12.58 -7.67 6.06
N ILE A 171 -13.56 -6.78 6.02
CA ILE A 171 -14.28 -6.43 4.78
C ILE A 171 -13.31 -5.99 3.70
N PHE A 172 -12.35 -5.15 4.05
CA PHE A 172 -11.38 -4.65 3.08
C PHE A 172 -10.50 -5.78 2.53
N ARG A 173 -9.98 -6.69 3.38
CA ARG A 173 -9.21 -7.86 2.90
C ARG A 173 -10.03 -8.76 1.96
N ASP A 174 -11.28 -9.04 2.31
CA ASP A 174 -12.16 -9.87 1.49
C ASP A 174 -12.44 -9.18 0.14
N LEU A 175 -12.61 -7.84 0.14
CA LEU A 175 -12.75 -7.04 -1.07
C LEU A 175 -11.49 -7.06 -1.94
N LEU A 176 -10.30 -6.92 -1.34
CA LEU A 176 -9.03 -7.00 -2.08
C LEU A 176 -8.88 -8.36 -2.78
N ARG A 177 -9.25 -9.44 -2.11
CA ARG A 177 -9.23 -10.79 -2.70
C ARG A 177 -10.23 -10.92 -3.85
N SER A 178 -11.45 -10.37 -3.70
CA SER A 178 -12.43 -10.35 -4.78
C SER A 178 -11.94 -9.57 -5.99
N LEU A 179 -11.39 -8.37 -5.78
CA LEU A 179 -10.83 -7.55 -6.86
C LEU A 179 -9.70 -8.28 -7.60
N ALA A 180 -8.81 -8.95 -6.87
CA ALA A 180 -7.73 -9.73 -7.48
C ALA A 180 -8.28 -10.90 -8.31
N ASN A 181 -9.28 -11.62 -7.82
CA ASN A 181 -9.95 -12.71 -8.55
C ASN A 181 -10.66 -12.19 -9.82
N ASP A 182 -11.14 -10.94 -9.81
CA ASP A 182 -11.76 -10.26 -10.96
C ASP A 182 -10.71 -9.68 -11.92
N GLY A 183 -9.41 -9.91 -11.65
CA GLY A 183 -8.31 -9.55 -12.53
C GLY A 183 -7.59 -8.23 -12.19
N ALA A 184 -8.04 -7.48 -11.17
CA ALA A 184 -7.31 -6.32 -10.70
C ALA A 184 -6.00 -6.73 -9.99
N THR A 185 -4.97 -5.89 -10.08
CA THR A 185 -3.71 -6.12 -9.38
C THR A 185 -3.65 -5.25 -8.13
N VAL A 186 -3.34 -5.86 -6.99
CA VAL A 186 -3.20 -5.14 -5.72
C VAL A 186 -1.75 -5.13 -5.30
N VAL A 187 -1.19 -3.94 -5.06
CA VAL A 187 0.15 -3.77 -4.46
C VAL A 187 -0.03 -3.18 -3.08
N PHE A 188 0.48 -3.87 -2.09
CA PHE A 188 0.23 -3.56 -0.69
C PHE A 188 1.54 -3.45 0.09
N SER A 189 1.84 -2.28 0.68
CA SER A 189 2.95 -2.17 1.63
C SER A 189 2.49 -2.36 3.06
N THR A 190 3.29 -3.04 3.85
CA THR A 190 3.10 -3.15 5.29
C THR A 190 4.41 -3.50 6.00
N HIS A 191 4.49 -3.15 7.27
CA HIS A 191 5.50 -3.65 8.19
C HIS A 191 4.97 -4.79 9.09
N ILE A 192 3.67 -5.13 8.97
CA ILE A 192 3.02 -6.18 9.77
C ILE A 192 3.04 -7.49 8.97
N LEU A 193 3.96 -8.37 9.35
CA LEU A 193 4.24 -9.63 8.66
C LEU A 193 3.03 -10.56 8.60
N GLU A 194 2.27 -10.62 9.69
CA GLU A 194 1.07 -11.45 9.79
C GLU A 194 0.00 -11.04 8.76
N ILE A 195 -0.21 -9.74 8.55
CA ILE A 195 -1.14 -9.25 7.53
C ILE A 195 -0.65 -9.67 6.15
N ALA A 196 0.64 -9.47 5.84
CA ALA A 196 1.19 -9.85 4.55
C ALA A 196 1.08 -11.35 4.29
N ALA A 197 1.39 -12.19 5.28
CA ALA A 197 1.28 -13.65 5.18
C ALA A 197 -0.13 -14.14 4.89
N ASN A 198 -1.15 -13.45 5.41
CA ASN A 198 -2.55 -13.84 5.25
C ASN A 198 -3.24 -13.25 4.00
N VAL A 199 -2.72 -12.16 3.45
CA VAL A 199 -3.39 -11.41 2.37
C VAL A 199 -2.70 -11.58 1.03
N CYS A 200 -1.35 -11.63 1.00
CA CYS A 200 -0.57 -11.56 -0.23
C CYS A 200 -0.32 -12.92 -0.86
N ASP A 201 -0.36 -12.97 -2.19
CA ASP A 201 0.01 -14.16 -2.98
C ASP A 201 1.54 -14.27 -3.11
N ARG A 202 2.21 -13.12 -3.29
CA ARG A 202 3.66 -12.98 -3.35
C ARG A 202 4.11 -11.82 -2.47
N ILE A 203 5.33 -11.90 -2.00
CA ILE A 203 5.94 -10.89 -1.13
C ILE A 203 7.34 -10.57 -1.63
N ALA A 204 7.68 -9.28 -1.63
CA ALA A 204 9.05 -8.79 -1.72
C ALA A 204 9.46 -8.14 -0.39
N ILE A 205 10.67 -8.44 0.08
CA ILE A 205 11.28 -7.78 1.25
C ILE A 205 12.28 -6.75 0.76
N MET A 206 12.07 -5.50 1.13
CA MET A 206 12.92 -4.37 0.75
C MET A 206 13.79 -3.89 1.91
N LYS A 207 15.06 -3.55 1.61
CA LYS A 207 15.97 -2.84 2.49
C LYS A 207 16.85 -1.91 1.66
N ASP A 208 17.11 -0.71 2.16
CA ASP A 208 18.02 0.28 1.55
C ASP A 208 17.79 0.47 0.03
N GLY A 209 16.52 0.58 -0.37
CA GLY A 209 16.12 0.81 -1.76
C GLY A 209 16.24 -0.38 -2.70
N LYS A 210 16.47 -1.59 -2.19
CA LYS A 210 16.64 -2.82 -2.97
C LYS A 210 15.68 -3.91 -2.53
N VAL A 211 15.35 -4.84 -3.44
CA VAL A 211 14.66 -6.09 -3.11
C VAL A 211 15.70 -7.08 -2.62
N MET A 212 15.58 -7.52 -1.37
CA MET A 212 16.47 -8.48 -0.71
C MET A 212 16.03 -9.93 -0.92
N ALA A 213 14.71 -10.16 -0.96
CA ALA A 213 14.10 -11.45 -1.24
C ALA A 213 12.73 -11.23 -1.87
N GLU A 214 12.32 -12.14 -2.73
CA GLU A 214 11.00 -12.16 -3.36
C GLU A 214 10.55 -13.60 -3.59
N GLY A 215 9.26 -13.88 -3.38
CA GLY A 215 8.73 -15.22 -3.61
C GLY A 215 7.22 -15.31 -3.37
N LYS A 216 6.69 -16.52 -3.65
CA LYS A 216 5.32 -16.85 -3.23
C LYS A 216 5.24 -16.84 -1.71
N THR A 217 4.20 -16.24 -1.14
CA THR A 217 4.01 -16.17 0.30
C THR A 217 4.05 -17.55 0.95
N SER A 218 3.37 -18.52 0.35
CA SER A 218 3.36 -19.91 0.82
C SER A 218 4.75 -20.55 0.90
N SER A 219 5.64 -20.27 -0.05
CA SER A 219 7.01 -20.79 -0.05
C SER A 219 7.87 -20.10 1.01
N LEU A 220 7.79 -18.79 1.13
CA LEU A 220 8.56 -18.02 2.12
C LEU A 220 8.16 -18.36 3.57
N VAL A 221 6.87 -18.65 3.79
CA VAL A 221 6.37 -19.06 5.11
C VAL A 221 6.73 -20.52 5.43
N ALA A 222 6.77 -21.42 4.41
CA ALA A 222 7.09 -22.82 4.61
C ALA A 222 8.59 -23.10 4.85
N GLU A 223 9.48 -22.33 4.20
CA GLU A 223 10.94 -22.52 4.30
C GLU A 223 11.53 -21.97 5.59
N LYS A 224 11.02 -20.83 6.05
CA LYS A 224 11.39 -20.17 7.32
C LYS A 224 10.18 -19.41 7.82
N ASN A 225 10.08 -19.24 9.14
CA ASN A 225 9.16 -18.26 9.69
C ASN A 225 9.44 -16.90 9.01
N LEU A 226 8.42 -16.28 8.38
CA LEU A 226 8.56 -15.00 7.66
C LEU A 226 9.21 -13.93 8.53
N GLU A 227 8.98 -13.98 9.84
CA GLU A 227 9.58 -13.09 10.82
C GLU A 227 11.11 -13.29 10.93
N ASP A 228 11.57 -14.53 11.02
CA ASP A 228 13.00 -14.84 11.06
C ASP A 228 13.71 -14.41 9.77
N LEU A 229 13.10 -14.66 8.61
CA LEU A 229 13.61 -14.22 7.32
C LEU A 229 13.67 -12.68 7.24
N PHE A 230 12.61 -12.01 7.66
CA PHE A 230 12.54 -10.56 7.67
C PHE A 230 13.63 -9.96 8.57
N ILE A 231 13.76 -10.47 9.79
CA ILE A 231 14.79 -10.04 10.74
C ILE A 231 16.19 -10.26 10.15
N GLN A 232 16.46 -11.47 9.64
CA GLN A 232 17.76 -11.80 9.03
C GLN A 232 18.16 -10.84 7.91
N LEU A 233 17.19 -10.44 7.05
CA LEU A 233 17.44 -9.59 5.90
C LEU A 233 17.45 -8.10 6.25
N THR A 234 16.74 -7.68 7.29
CA THR A 234 16.52 -6.24 7.59
C THR A 234 17.27 -5.74 8.80
N SER A 235 17.58 -6.60 9.81
CA SER A 235 18.33 -6.19 10.99
C SER A 235 19.82 -6.05 10.68
N SER A 236 20.45 -5.05 11.29
CA SER A 236 21.90 -4.86 11.29
C SER A 236 22.56 -5.41 12.55
N GLU A 237 21.79 -5.78 13.58
CA GLU A 237 22.25 -6.26 14.87
C GLU A 237 21.68 -7.64 15.20
N ASP A 238 22.48 -8.46 15.87
CA ASP A 238 22.01 -9.72 16.41
C ASP A 238 21.12 -9.45 17.64
N ILE A 239 19.81 -9.71 17.48
CA ILE A 239 18.79 -9.52 18.53
C ILE A 239 19.19 -10.22 19.83
N LYS A 240 19.88 -11.38 19.75
CA LYS A 240 20.35 -12.09 20.95
C LYS A 240 21.39 -11.28 21.71
N MET A 241 22.28 -10.56 21.00
CA MET A 241 23.27 -9.68 21.64
C MET A 241 22.58 -8.50 22.34
N VAL A 242 21.60 -7.87 21.69
CA VAL A 242 20.82 -6.76 22.27
C VAL A 242 20.06 -7.22 23.52
N VAL A 243 19.35 -8.35 23.44
CA VAL A 243 18.62 -8.93 24.60
C VAL A 243 19.56 -9.28 25.75
N ASN A 244 20.73 -9.83 25.46
CA ASN A 244 21.72 -10.15 26.48
C ASN A 244 22.30 -8.90 27.17
N ALA A 245 22.57 -7.85 26.39
CA ALA A 245 23.01 -6.56 26.93
C ALA A 245 21.95 -5.92 27.85
N LEU A 246 20.68 -5.92 27.41
CA LEU A 246 19.54 -5.43 28.20
C LEU A 246 19.37 -6.24 29.52
N ARG A 247 19.47 -7.58 29.45
CA ARG A 247 19.43 -8.43 30.66
C ARG A 247 20.58 -8.12 31.61
N GLY A 248 21.77 -7.81 31.10
CA GLY A 248 22.92 -7.41 31.89
C GLY A 248 22.68 -6.09 32.64
N SER A 249 22.15 -5.08 31.94
CA SER A 249 21.84 -3.75 32.51
C SER A 249 20.76 -3.83 33.61
N LEU A 250 19.68 -4.58 33.37
CA LEU A 250 18.56 -4.74 34.31
C LEU A 250 18.96 -5.51 35.59
N ARG A 251 20.02 -6.34 35.55
CA ARG A 251 20.53 -7.06 36.74
C ARG A 251 21.47 -6.22 37.61
N ASN A 252 22.13 -5.21 37.04
CA ASN A 252 23.08 -4.36 37.73
C ASN A 252 22.43 -3.22 38.56
N GLU A 253 21.12 -3.04 38.53
CA GLU A 253 20.38 -2.05 39.33
C GLU A 253 19.88 -2.61 40.67
N SER A 254 20.26 -3.86 41.02
CA SER A 254 19.80 -4.54 42.24
C SER A 254 20.90 -4.71 43.30
N THR A 255 21.85 -3.74 43.36
CA THR A 255 22.87 -3.68 44.45
C THR A 255 22.91 -2.32 45.10
#